data_e57b9aeb17e10ff5ffb8196228635182
#
_entry.id   e57b9aeb17e10ff5ffb8196228635182
#
_cell.length_a   1.000
_cell.length_b   1.000
_cell.length_c   1.000
_cell.angle_alpha   90.00
_cell.angle_beta   90.00
_cell.angle_gamma   90.00
#
_symmetry.space_group_name_H-M   'P 1'
#
loop_
_entity.id
_entity.type
_entity.pdbx_description
1 polymer ?
#
loop_
_entity_poly.entity_id
_entity_poly.type
_entity_poly.pdbx_seq_one_letter_code
_entity_poly.pdbx_strand_id
1 'polypeptide(L)'
;MTKYPLLLSGMIILSIPIHPFPGDDINFNNHISDPIYQIAFASFGPLNDDVFIADADGTHARPLLENPANDYNASFSKDGKWIVFTSERNGSADIYRVHPDGSKLERLTDDPFFDDQAAFSPDGKKIAFVSSRKGQADIYILEIATKKLTNITNHPAGDFRPSWSPDGKWIAFSTDRDSKKPMPVFTLWHSTEIYTVNVNGSGLKKRTQLDTYAGSPCWSPDGKQIVFYEAALQQVRNMNTVMKVNATTQLSVINISDNTKQIITTDSGEKIYPKWLADGSMAYVTWGETPGIVFTNGKTRLDGNFENPSWSSDGKTMLFHREANEANSDWPPYYKLYSRDSHFQLVRSGVFPCYSPSGTHLICNDKTAGIHHNQIMQMNADGTNRSILFGDSIKSALAPVWSAQGDKIAFGFGRYFQNLQGPGIGDIATIDGDGSHLEVLTDGKGNYGFPSWSPDGKKIVYRGATDSIKGLFIVDVQTKNITKLTTNSHDNFPGWSPNGDLIAFTGKRDGNYDIYTIKPDGTDLKRLTTDPGNDAHSVWSPDGKWIVFSSGRTGFKDESALHPYNPQPYGEISVMHADGSDVRVLTDNQFEEATPAWMPLKKEMK
;
A
#
# COMPACT_ATOMS: atom_id res chain seq x y z
N MET A 1 -3.80 26.67 -20.32
CA MET A 1 -4.49 26.43 -21.61
C MET A 1 -3.45 25.96 -22.62
N THR A 2 -3.27 24.69 -22.76
CA THR A 2 -2.52 24.12 -23.90
C THR A 2 -3.20 22.80 -24.26
N LYS A 3 -3.70 22.77 -25.47
CA LYS A 3 -4.47 21.67 -26.08
C LYS A 3 -3.51 20.58 -26.54
N TYR A 4 -3.78 19.33 -26.21
CA TYR A 4 -3.21 18.17 -26.90
C TYR A 4 -4.18 17.68 -27.99
N PRO A 5 -3.71 17.34 -29.18
CA PRO A 5 -4.55 16.85 -30.25
C PRO A 5 -4.81 15.35 -30.13
N LEU A 6 -6.08 14.96 -30.30
CA LEU A 6 -6.49 13.58 -30.53
C LEU A 6 -5.95 13.08 -31.87
N LEU A 7 -5.23 11.99 -31.88
CA LEU A 7 -4.97 11.17 -33.06
C LEU A 7 -5.82 9.89 -32.97
N LEU A 8 -6.89 9.84 -33.73
CA LEU A 8 -7.59 8.61 -34.07
C LEU A 8 -6.75 7.81 -35.06
N SER A 9 -6.26 6.64 -34.67
CA SER A 9 -5.82 5.62 -35.64
C SER A 9 -6.61 4.34 -35.36
N GLY A 10 -7.38 3.92 -36.37
CA GLY A 10 -8.16 2.70 -36.35
C GLY A 10 -7.25 1.48 -36.27
N MET A 11 -7.52 0.61 -35.31
CA MET A 11 -6.86 -0.66 -35.14
C MET A 11 -7.78 -1.80 -35.57
N ILE A 12 -7.32 -2.53 -36.57
CA ILE A 12 -7.91 -3.79 -37.04
C ILE A 12 -7.69 -4.85 -35.95
N ILE A 13 -8.78 -5.39 -35.44
CA ILE A 13 -8.75 -6.50 -34.48
C ILE A 13 -8.34 -7.76 -35.22
N LEU A 14 -7.09 -8.18 -35.08
CA LEU A 14 -6.65 -9.53 -35.39
C LEU A 14 -6.81 -10.38 -34.13
N SER A 15 -7.77 -11.28 -34.14
CA SER A 15 -7.94 -12.32 -33.13
C SER A 15 -6.74 -13.27 -33.16
N ILE A 16 -5.83 -13.15 -32.22
CA ILE A 16 -4.79 -14.14 -31.96
C ILE A 16 -5.41 -15.21 -31.04
N PRO A 17 -5.35 -16.51 -31.40
CA PRO A 17 -5.83 -17.56 -30.52
C PRO A 17 -4.95 -17.61 -29.27
N ILE A 18 -5.57 -17.48 -28.10
CA ILE A 18 -4.93 -17.70 -26.80
C ILE A 18 -4.59 -19.19 -26.73
N HIS A 19 -3.33 -19.56 -26.89
CA HIS A 19 -2.85 -20.86 -26.48
C HIS A 19 -2.77 -20.86 -24.95
N PRO A 20 -3.30 -21.90 -24.27
CA PRO A 20 -3.07 -22.05 -22.84
C PRO A 20 -1.57 -22.29 -22.63
N PHE A 21 -0.95 -21.47 -21.79
CA PHE A 21 0.41 -21.69 -21.33
C PHE A 21 0.50 -23.07 -20.67
N PRO A 22 1.62 -23.81 -20.83
CA PRO A 22 1.84 -25.01 -20.06
C PRO A 22 1.91 -24.60 -18.60
N GLY A 23 0.87 -24.92 -17.85
CA GLY A 23 0.85 -24.75 -16.42
C GLY A 23 1.91 -25.62 -15.79
N ASP A 24 2.92 -25.02 -15.20
CA ASP A 24 3.51 -25.63 -14.04
C ASP A 24 2.41 -25.64 -13.00
N ASP A 25 1.86 -26.83 -12.74
CA ASP A 25 0.93 -27.07 -11.65
C ASP A 25 1.62 -26.61 -10.35
N ILE A 26 1.32 -25.40 -9.92
CA ILE A 26 1.63 -24.95 -8.57
C ILE A 26 0.78 -25.83 -7.67
N ASN A 27 1.42 -26.86 -7.16
CA ASN A 27 0.79 -27.86 -6.34
C ASN A 27 0.50 -27.28 -4.95
N PHE A 28 -0.62 -26.54 -4.82
CA PHE A 28 -1.19 -26.09 -3.54
C PHE A 28 -1.79 -27.27 -2.75
N ASN A 29 -1.21 -28.46 -2.86
CA ASN A 29 -1.62 -29.65 -2.10
C ASN A 29 -1.02 -29.69 -0.68
N ASN A 30 -1.25 -28.64 0.10
CA ASN A 30 -1.52 -28.86 1.50
C ASN A 30 -3.04 -28.93 1.63
N HIS A 31 -3.59 -29.97 2.26
CA HIS A 31 -5.01 -30.13 2.58
C HIS A 31 -5.50 -28.94 3.43
N ILE A 32 -5.73 -27.79 2.78
CA ILE A 32 -6.40 -26.65 3.34
C ILE A 32 -7.88 -26.95 3.18
N SER A 33 -8.60 -27.15 4.29
CA SER A 33 -10.06 -27.05 4.27
C SER A 33 -10.46 -25.79 3.53
N ASP A 34 -11.49 -25.84 2.67
CA ASP A 34 -11.99 -24.64 1.99
C ASP A 34 -12.08 -23.47 2.98
N PRO A 35 -11.60 -22.27 2.63
CA PRO A 35 -11.63 -21.15 3.54
C PRO A 35 -13.08 -20.86 3.97
N ILE A 36 -13.28 -20.67 5.28
CA ILE A 36 -14.62 -20.43 5.84
C ILE A 36 -15.11 -19.04 5.47
N TYR A 37 -14.18 -18.07 5.38
CA TYR A 37 -14.48 -16.66 5.15
C TYR A 37 -13.75 -16.14 3.91
N GLN A 38 -14.40 -15.22 3.19
CA GLN A 38 -13.77 -14.47 2.12
C GLN A 38 -13.89 -12.97 2.41
N ILE A 39 -12.78 -12.25 2.21
CA ILE A 39 -12.67 -10.81 2.45
C ILE A 39 -12.20 -10.16 1.14
N ALA A 40 -12.99 -9.21 0.62
CA ALA A 40 -12.56 -8.29 -0.43
C ALA A 40 -11.97 -7.03 0.21
N PHE A 41 -10.96 -6.44 -0.40
CA PHE A 41 -10.34 -5.20 0.06
C PHE A 41 -9.69 -4.43 -1.09
N ALA A 42 -9.44 -3.13 -0.89
CA ALA A 42 -8.65 -2.32 -1.79
C ALA A 42 -7.16 -2.44 -1.47
N SER A 43 -6.34 -2.62 -2.48
CA SER A 43 -4.88 -2.49 -2.39
C SER A 43 -4.42 -1.32 -3.26
N PHE A 44 -3.54 -0.50 -2.73
CA PHE A 44 -2.98 0.65 -3.45
C PHE A 44 -1.63 0.36 -4.11
N GLY A 45 -1.18 -0.88 -4.07
CA GLY A 45 0.02 -1.34 -4.77
C GLY A 45 -0.18 -1.51 -6.28
N PRO A 46 0.92 -1.67 -7.03
CA PRO A 46 0.87 -1.98 -8.45
C PRO A 46 0.19 -3.32 -8.71
N LEU A 47 -0.26 -3.51 -9.94
CA LEU A 47 -0.98 -4.72 -10.34
C LEU A 47 -0.05 -5.86 -10.70
N ASN A 48 1.04 -5.52 -11.39
CA ASN A 48 2.03 -6.44 -11.89
C ASN A 48 3.32 -5.67 -12.13
N ASP A 49 4.14 -5.55 -11.11
CA ASP A 49 5.50 -5.04 -11.25
C ASP A 49 6.42 -6.17 -11.68
N ASP A 50 7.18 -5.95 -12.74
CA ASP A 50 8.22 -6.85 -13.21
C ASP A 50 9.60 -6.24 -13.10
N VAL A 51 10.59 -7.08 -12.80
CA VAL A 51 12.00 -6.72 -12.92
C VAL A 51 12.42 -6.80 -14.38
N PHE A 52 12.96 -5.70 -14.90
CA PHE A 52 13.55 -5.61 -16.24
C PHE A 52 15.08 -5.63 -16.17
N ILE A 53 15.69 -6.28 -17.16
CA ILE A 53 17.10 -6.22 -17.43
C ILE A 53 17.31 -5.51 -18.78
N ALA A 54 18.26 -4.57 -18.83
CA ALA A 54 18.55 -3.74 -19.99
C ALA A 54 20.05 -3.48 -20.14
N ASP A 55 20.45 -2.93 -21.28
CA ASP A 55 21.76 -2.30 -21.41
C ASP A 55 21.86 -1.09 -20.46
N ALA A 56 23.07 -0.67 -20.09
CA ALA A 56 23.27 0.40 -19.09
C ALA A 56 22.69 1.76 -19.49
N ASP A 57 22.35 1.94 -20.76
CA ASP A 57 21.66 3.12 -21.32
C ASP A 57 20.14 2.94 -21.42
N GLY A 58 19.59 1.88 -20.84
CA GLY A 58 18.15 1.58 -20.83
C GLY A 58 17.64 0.95 -22.12
N THR A 59 18.46 0.76 -23.14
CA THR A 59 18.06 0.08 -24.38
C THR A 59 17.95 -1.43 -24.20
N HIS A 60 17.25 -2.09 -25.13
CA HIS A 60 17.02 -3.53 -25.13
C HIS A 60 16.41 -4.08 -23.82
N ALA A 61 15.63 -3.27 -23.13
CA ALA A 61 14.96 -3.67 -21.91
C ALA A 61 13.98 -4.85 -22.18
N ARG A 62 14.09 -5.88 -21.36
CA ARG A 62 13.21 -7.04 -21.37
C ARG A 62 12.89 -7.47 -19.93
N PRO A 63 11.72 -8.09 -19.68
CA PRO A 63 11.48 -8.74 -18.40
C PRO A 63 12.60 -9.75 -18.08
N LEU A 64 13.02 -9.80 -16.82
CA LEU A 64 13.99 -10.79 -16.34
C LEU A 64 13.34 -12.17 -16.26
N LEU A 65 12.12 -12.20 -15.69
CA LEU A 65 11.23 -13.36 -15.61
C LEU A 65 9.80 -12.85 -15.82
N GLU A 66 9.03 -13.51 -16.68
CA GLU A 66 7.60 -13.24 -16.82
C GLU A 66 6.82 -13.96 -15.71
N ASN A 67 6.08 -13.21 -14.92
CA ASN A 67 5.28 -13.75 -13.82
C ASN A 67 4.07 -12.83 -13.54
N PRO A 68 2.88 -13.35 -13.24
CA PRO A 68 1.72 -12.52 -12.91
C PRO A 68 1.78 -11.87 -11.51
N ALA A 69 2.73 -12.25 -10.65
CA ALA A 69 2.92 -11.65 -9.34
C ALA A 69 3.97 -10.53 -9.41
N ASN A 70 3.95 -9.64 -8.44
CA ASN A 70 4.93 -8.55 -8.35
C ASN A 70 6.34 -9.08 -8.13
N ASP A 71 7.29 -8.62 -8.98
CA ASP A 71 8.72 -8.82 -8.87
C ASP A 71 9.42 -7.45 -8.82
N TYR A 72 10.18 -7.14 -7.77
CA TYR A 72 10.74 -5.80 -7.55
C TYR A 72 12.05 -5.79 -6.76
N ASN A 73 12.64 -4.61 -6.57
CA ASN A 73 13.84 -4.34 -5.76
C ASN A 73 15.05 -5.22 -6.10
N ALA A 74 15.37 -5.34 -7.40
CA ALA A 74 16.43 -6.21 -7.87
C ALA A 74 17.84 -5.58 -7.75
N SER A 75 18.84 -6.41 -7.44
CA SER A 75 20.26 -6.01 -7.43
C SER A 75 21.20 -7.13 -7.90
N PHE A 76 22.33 -6.74 -8.51
CA PHE A 76 23.36 -7.69 -8.95
C PHE A 76 24.27 -8.15 -7.80
N SER A 77 24.75 -9.40 -7.89
CA SER A 77 25.98 -9.79 -7.20
C SER A 77 27.19 -9.09 -7.82
N LYS A 78 28.25 -8.85 -7.03
CA LYS A 78 29.44 -8.15 -7.50
C LYS A 78 30.12 -8.83 -8.68
N ASP A 79 30.05 -10.15 -8.79
CA ASP A 79 30.60 -10.92 -9.91
C ASP A 79 29.65 -10.99 -11.13
N GLY A 80 28.48 -10.36 -11.06
CA GLY A 80 27.48 -10.30 -12.11
C GLY A 80 26.77 -11.61 -12.43
N LYS A 81 27.01 -12.69 -11.66
CA LYS A 81 26.45 -14.00 -11.95
C LYS A 81 25.04 -14.19 -11.44
N TRP A 82 24.67 -13.44 -10.41
CA TRP A 82 23.38 -13.54 -9.76
C TRP A 82 22.69 -12.19 -9.69
N ILE A 83 21.38 -12.23 -9.76
CA ILE A 83 20.47 -11.15 -9.43
C ILE A 83 19.66 -11.62 -8.23
N VAL A 84 19.58 -10.81 -7.17
CA VAL A 84 18.65 -10.99 -6.06
C VAL A 84 17.48 -10.02 -6.25
N PHE A 85 16.27 -10.46 -5.94
CA PHE A 85 15.06 -9.64 -6.07
C PHE A 85 13.97 -10.15 -5.12
N THR A 86 12.95 -9.33 -4.91
CA THR A 86 11.76 -9.68 -4.16
C THR A 86 10.67 -10.16 -5.11
N SER A 87 9.95 -11.21 -4.74
CA SER A 87 8.84 -11.75 -5.51
C SER A 87 7.69 -12.22 -4.63
N GLU A 88 6.47 -11.92 -5.05
CA GLU A 88 5.23 -12.37 -4.41
C GLU A 88 4.64 -13.64 -5.05
N ARG A 89 5.39 -14.32 -5.92
CA ARG A 89 4.93 -15.50 -6.70
C ARG A 89 4.45 -16.69 -5.87
N ASN A 90 4.86 -16.79 -4.62
CA ASN A 90 4.42 -17.81 -3.68
C ASN A 90 3.53 -17.23 -2.55
N GLY A 91 3.01 -16.03 -2.74
CA GLY A 91 2.02 -15.40 -1.88
C GLY A 91 2.57 -14.27 -1.01
N SER A 92 3.53 -14.53 -0.11
CA SER A 92 4.26 -13.49 0.62
C SER A 92 5.39 -12.92 -0.23
N ALA A 93 5.83 -11.71 0.11
CA ALA A 93 7.04 -11.13 -0.45
C ALA A 93 8.26 -11.88 0.10
N ASP A 94 8.96 -12.58 -0.76
CA ASP A 94 10.14 -13.39 -0.44
C ASP A 94 11.34 -13.00 -1.30
N ILE A 95 12.52 -13.30 -0.82
CA ILE A 95 13.76 -13.09 -1.55
C ILE A 95 14.07 -14.26 -2.45
N TYR A 96 14.26 -13.97 -3.72
CA TYR A 96 14.70 -14.90 -4.76
C TYR A 96 16.05 -14.47 -5.34
N ARG A 97 16.75 -15.42 -5.93
CA ARG A 97 17.88 -15.13 -6.82
C ARG A 97 17.77 -15.91 -8.12
N VAL A 98 18.34 -15.34 -9.17
CA VAL A 98 18.32 -15.91 -10.52
C VAL A 98 19.59 -15.49 -11.28
N HIS A 99 19.97 -16.22 -12.33
CA HIS A 99 21.00 -15.75 -13.24
C HIS A 99 20.46 -14.65 -14.19
N PRO A 100 21.32 -13.77 -14.75
CA PRO A 100 20.86 -12.72 -15.68
C PRO A 100 20.17 -13.22 -16.95
N ASP A 101 20.37 -14.48 -17.31
CA ASP A 101 19.66 -15.14 -18.42
C ASP A 101 18.29 -15.73 -18.03
N GLY A 102 17.86 -15.55 -16.78
CA GLY A 102 16.62 -16.11 -16.24
C GLY A 102 16.73 -17.56 -15.74
N SER A 103 17.88 -18.21 -15.87
CA SER A 103 18.09 -19.57 -15.40
C SER A 103 18.38 -19.64 -13.89
N LYS A 104 18.22 -20.85 -13.32
CA LYS A 104 18.53 -21.16 -11.90
C LYS A 104 17.80 -20.29 -10.89
N LEU A 105 16.52 -20.07 -11.11
CA LEU A 105 15.67 -19.41 -10.09
C LEU A 105 15.70 -20.20 -8.78
N GLU A 106 16.01 -19.52 -7.68
CA GLU A 106 16.08 -20.10 -6.33
C GLU A 106 15.41 -19.18 -5.32
N ARG A 107 14.48 -19.69 -4.52
CA ARG A 107 13.88 -19.01 -3.36
C ARG A 107 14.86 -19.06 -2.20
N LEU A 108 15.22 -17.93 -1.62
CA LEU A 108 16.18 -17.80 -0.52
C LEU A 108 15.50 -17.71 0.84
N THR A 109 14.35 -17.07 0.94
CA THR A 109 13.50 -17.03 2.13
C THR A 109 12.19 -17.76 1.86
N ASP A 110 11.58 -18.32 2.90
CA ASP A 110 10.39 -19.17 2.80
C ASP A 110 9.61 -19.12 4.12
N ASP A 111 9.05 -17.96 4.41
CA ASP A 111 8.24 -17.75 5.60
C ASP A 111 7.09 -16.77 5.30
N PRO A 112 6.04 -16.70 6.16
CA PRO A 112 4.86 -15.88 5.89
C PRO A 112 5.06 -14.39 6.14
N PHE A 113 6.29 -13.94 6.42
CA PHE A 113 6.58 -12.55 6.69
C PHE A 113 7.03 -11.82 5.44
N PHE A 114 6.96 -10.51 5.47
CA PHE A 114 7.49 -9.65 4.43
C PHE A 114 9.02 -9.67 4.46
N ASP A 115 9.64 -10.09 3.36
CA ASP A 115 11.09 -10.06 3.13
C ASP A 115 11.38 -9.29 1.84
N ASP A 116 12.14 -8.18 1.91
CA ASP A 116 12.35 -7.27 0.77
C ASP A 116 13.73 -6.57 0.80
N GLN A 117 14.02 -5.78 -0.26
CA GLN A 117 15.16 -4.88 -0.39
C GLN A 117 16.51 -5.59 -0.24
N ALA A 118 16.64 -6.76 -0.81
CA ALA A 118 17.82 -7.58 -0.66
C ALA A 118 19.04 -7.05 -1.44
N ALA A 119 20.21 -7.11 -0.80
CA ALA A 119 21.50 -6.78 -1.39
C ALA A 119 22.56 -7.85 -1.07
N PHE A 120 23.33 -8.27 -2.09
CA PHE A 120 24.47 -9.19 -1.89
C PHE A 120 25.61 -8.55 -1.11
N SER A 121 26.24 -9.33 -0.24
CA SER A 121 27.56 -8.99 0.31
C SER A 121 28.60 -8.93 -0.82
N PRO A 122 29.70 -8.15 -0.67
CA PRO A 122 30.74 -8.03 -1.70
C PRO A 122 31.38 -9.35 -2.11
N ASP A 123 31.38 -10.36 -1.26
CA ASP A 123 31.89 -11.71 -1.54
C ASP A 123 30.82 -12.67 -2.11
N GLY A 124 29.57 -12.21 -2.26
CA GLY A 124 28.45 -12.96 -2.80
C GLY A 124 27.93 -14.11 -1.92
N LYS A 125 28.42 -14.24 -0.67
CA LYS A 125 28.05 -15.36 0.20
C LYS A 125 26.87 -15.09 1.11
N LYS A 126 26.51 -13.83 1.29
CA LYS A 126 25.42 -13.37 2.15
C LYS A 126 24.53 -12.40 1.40
N ILE A 127 23.30 -12.25 1.91
CA ILE A 127 22.42 -11.13 1.56
C ILE A 127 22.03 -10.39 2.85
N ALA A 128 21.93 -9.07 2.78
CA ALA A 128 21.23 -8.25 3.75
C ALA A 128 19.84 -7.91 3.16
N PHE A 129 18.82 -7.96 3.96
CA PHE A 129 17.45 -7.69 3.52
C PHE A 129 16.60 -7.20 4.68
N VAL A 130 15.45 -6.60 4.38
CA VAL A 130 14.43 -6.17 5.33
C VAL A 130 13.48 -7.32 5.60
N SER A 131 13.11 -7.53 6.87
CA SER A 131 12.11 -8.53 7.25
C SER A 131 11.22 -8.08 8.40
N SER A 132 9.93 -8.38 8.30
CA SER A 132 8.92 -8.08 9.33
C SER A 132 8.73 -9.20 10.37
N ARG A 133 9.54 -10.26 10.35
CA ARG A 133 9.37 -11.49 11.19
C ARG A 133 9.40 -11.27 12.71
N LYS A 134 9.75 -10.09 13.16
CA LYS A 134 9.67 -9.66 14.57
C LYS A 134 8.60 -8.59 14.81
N GLY A 135 7.73 -8.36 13.85
CA GLY A 135 6.62 -7.40 13.91
C GLY A 135 6.92 -6.08 13.21
N GLN A 136 8.15 -5.58 13.31
CA GLN A 136 8.61 -4.38 12.61
C GLN A 136 9.65 -4.75 11.55
N ALA A 137 9.88 -3.85 10.58
CA ALA A 137 10.91 -4.03 9.57
C ALA A 137 12.29 -3.89 10.20
N ASP A 138 13.06 -4.96 10.23
CA ASP A 138 14.45 -5.03 10.70
C ASP A 138 15.37 -5.49 9.57
N ILE A 139 16.66 -5.16 9.67
CA ILE A 139 17.68 -5.68 8.75
C ILE A 139 18.18 -7.04 9.23
N TYR A 140 18.06 -8.01 8.35
CA TYR A 140 18.58 -9.37 8.53
C TYR A 140 19.74 -9.66 7.59
N ILE A 141 20.64 -10.54 8.01
CA ILE A 141 21.67 -11.13 7.17
C ILE A 141 21.42 -12.62 7.06
N LEU A 142 21.30 -13.11 5.82
CA LEU A 142 21.22 -14.53 5.48
C LEU A 142 22.55 -15.01 4.91
N GLU A 143 23.15 -16.03 5.50
CA GLU A 143 24.24 -16.80 4.90
C GLU A 143 23.64 -17.79 3.90
N ILE A 144 23.90 -17.61 2.60
CA ILE A 144 23.21 -18.34 1.53
C ILE A 144 23.43 -19.86 1.63
N ALA A 145 24.68 -20.29 1.90
CA ALA A 145 25.04 -21.71 1.93
C ALA A 145 24.47 -22.45 3.14
N THR A 146 24.43 -21.81 4.30
CA THR A 146 24.03 -22.44 5.58
C THR A 146 22.58 -22.15 5.93
N LYS A 147 21.94 -21.22 5.23
CA LYS A 147 20.62 -20.65 5.56
C LYS A 147 20.56 -20.03 6.97
N LYS A 148 21.71 -19.71 7.56
CA LYS A 148 21.77 -19.05 8.86
C LYS A 148 21.30 -17.61 8.74
N LEU A 149 20.32 -17.26 9.56
CA LEU A 149 19.70 -15.95 9.62
C LEU A 149 20.11 -15.19 10.90
N THR A 150 20.41 -13.90 10.76
CA THR A 150 20.81 -13.05 11.89
C THR A 150 20.13 -11.69 11.76
N ASN A 151 19.34 -11.28 12.76
CA ASN A 151 18.84 -9.92 12.89
C ASN A 151 19.96 -9.01 13.42
N ILE A 152 20.31 -7.95 12.70
CA ILE A 152 21.44 -7.06 13.06
C ILE A 152 20.99 -5.70 13.60
N THR A 153 19.70 -5.36 13.52
CA THR A 153 19.18 -4.08 14.00
C THR A 153 18.25 -4.22 15.21
N ASN A 154 17.35 -5.20 15.22
CA ASN A 154 16.46 -5.62 16.33
C ASN A 154 15.91 -4.44 17.15
N HIS A 155 15.16 -3.56 16.51
CA HIS A 155 14.61 -2.33 17.10
C HIS A 155 13.10 -2.23 16.86
N PRO A 156 12.30 -1.60 17.77
CA PRO A 156 10.86 -1.39 17.57
C PRO A 156 10.49 -0.45 16.41
N ALA A 157 11.45 0.32 15.89
CA ALA A 157 11.29 1.17 14.71
C ALA A 157 11.62 0.41 13.43
N GLY A 158 11.19 0.93 12.28
CA GLY A 158 11.53 0.37 10.98
C GLY A 158 12.96 0.69 10.56
N ASP A 159 13.63 -0.28 9.97
CA ASP A 159 14.96 -0.20 9.38
C ASP A 159 14.89 -0.68 7.92
N PHE A 160 15.36 0.14 6.95
CA PHE A 160 15.08 -0.02 5.53
C PHE A 160 16.32 0.15 4.66
N ARG A 161 16.25 -0.35 3.42
CA ARG A 161 17.22 -0.09 2.34
C ARG A 161 18.69 -0.40 2.71
N PRO A 162 19.03 -1.63 3.12
CA PRO A 162 20.37 -1.99 3.50
C PRO A 162 21.36 -1.89 2.32
N SER A 163 22.54 -1.29 2.57
CA SER A 163 23.63 -1.17 1.63
C SER A 163 24.93 -1.63 2.27
N TRP A 164 25.64 -2.56 1.61
CA TRP A 164 26.92 -3.10 2.10
C TRP A 164 28.08 -2.14 1.86
N SER A 165 28.95 -2.01 2.85
CA SER A 165 30.27 -1.43 2.60
C SER A 165 31.10 -2.33 1.68
N PRO A 166 32.00 -1.78 0.84
CA PRO A 166 32.82 -2.58 -0.10
C PRO A 166 33.73 -3.63 0.56
N ASP A 167 34.09 -3.45 1.84
CA ASP A 167 34.85 -4.40 2.64
C ASP A 167 34.00 -5.48 3.32
N GLY A 168 32.67 -5.40 3.17
CA GLY A 168 31.71 -6.36 3.72
C GLY A 168 31.55 -6.36 5.23
N LYS A 169 32.01 -5.30 5.94
CA LYS A 169 31.98 -5.25 7.41
C LYS A 169 30.83 -4.42 7.96
N TRP A 170 30.27 -3.51 7.17
CA TRP A 170 29.26 -2.57 7.60
C TRP A 170 28.04 -2.59 6.68
N ILE A 171 26.88 -2.28 7.26
CA ILE A 171 25.63 -1.99 6.56
C ILE A 171 25.26 -0.53 6.84
N ALA A 172 24.97 0.24 5.78
CA ALA A 172 24.26 1.51 5.88
C ALA A 172 22.76 1.24 5.63
N PHE A 173 21.90 1.93 6.33
CA PHE A 173 20.46 1.77 6.23
C PHE A 173 19.75 3.04 6.66
N SER A 174 18.51 3.23 6.22
CA SER A 174 17.61 4.26 6.73
C SER A 174 16.75 3.71 7.86
N THR A 175 16.36 4.55 8.81
CA THR A 175 15.57 4.13 9.97
C THR A 175 14.71 5.26 10.51
N ASP A 176 13.54 4.94 11.02
CA ASP A 176 12.62 5.89 11.66
C ASP A 176 12.73 5.90 13.20
N ARG A 177 13.80 5.32 13.78
CA ARG A 177 14.02 5.19 15.24
C ARG A 177 14.01 6.50 16.00
N ASP A 178 14.32 7.61 15.36
CA ASP A 178 14.31 8.95 15.93
C ASP A 178 13.01 9.72 15.63
N SER A 179 12.07 9.10 14.93
CA SER A 179 10.79 9.72 14.57
C SER A 179 9.96 9.96 15.83
N LYS A 180 9.47 11.19 15.98
CA LYS A 180 8.56 11.54 17.09
C LYS A 180 7.19 10.93 16.86
N LYS A 181 6.73 10.06 17.77
CA LYS A 181 5.38 9.48 17.78
C LYS A 181 4.47 10.27 18.74
N PRO A 182 3.13 10.30 18.54
CA PRO A 182 2.35 9.71 17.45
C PRO A 182 2.27 10.63 16.23
N MET A 183 2.22 10.04 15.04
CA MET A 183 1.97 10.77 13.80
C MET A 183 0.45 10.93 13.61
N PRO A 184 -0.05 12.10 13.15
CA PRO A 184 -1.47 12.25 12.81
C PRO A 184 -1.83 11.36 11.60
N VAL A 185 -3.05 10.81 11.61
CA VAL A 185 -3.57 9.75 10.73
C VAL A 185 -3.49 9.97 9.23
N PHE A 186 -3.49 11.17 8.76
CA PHE A 186 -3.40 11.47 7.32
C PHE A 186 -2.06 12.09 6.92
N THR A 187 -1.09 12.07 7.82
CA THR A 187 0.26 12.50 7.52
C THR A 187 1.14 11.26 7.47
N LEU A 188 1.51 10.92 6.29
CA LEU A 188 2.36 9.80 5.88
C LEU A 188 3.83 10.00 6.29
N TRP A 189 4.07 10.57 7.46
CA TRP A 189 5.36 11.12 7.81
C TRP A 189 5.97 10.41 9.01
N HIS A 190 6.91 9.57 8.73
CA HIS A 190 7.97 9.29 9.68
C HIS A 190 9.26 9.99 9.19
N SER A 191 10.01 10.59 10.06
CA SER A 191 11.34 11.06 9.73
C SER A 191 12.28 9.87 9.68
N THR A 192 13.03 9.73 8.60
CA THR A 192 14.06 8.70 8.47
C THR A 192 15.44 9.33 8.46
N GLU A 193 16.40 8.62 9.06
CA GLU A 193 17.78 9.02 9.19
C GLU A 193 18.70 7.90 8.73
N ILE A 194 19.90 8.24 8.26
CA ILE A 194 20.88 7.26 7.84
C ILE A 194 21.73 6.83 9.03
N TYR A 195 21.82 5.52 9.20
CA TYR A 195 22.66 4.84 10.18
C TYR A 195 23.61 3.87 9.51
N THR A 196 24.67 3.50 10.24
CA THR A 196 25.55 2.37 9.91
C THR A 196 25.67 1.44 11.10
N VAL A 197 25.73 0.14 10.83
CA VAL A 197 25.90 -0.91 11.83
C VAL A 197 26.89 -1.95 11.31
N ASN A 198 27.65 -2.57 12.19
CA ASN A 198 28.52 -3.70 11.83
C ASN A 198 27.65 -4.93 11.50
N VAL A 199 28.11 -5.78 10.62
CA VAL A 199 27.39 -7.02 10.20
C VAL A 199 27.10 -8.01 11.34
N ASN A 200 27.70 -7.82 12.51
CA ASN A 200 27.37 -8.57 13.73
C ASN A 200 26.38 -7.84 14.67
N GLY A 201 25.80 -6.71 14.23
CA GLY A 201 24.86 -5.91 15.01
C GLY A 201 25.51 -4.90 15.97
N SER A 202 26.83 -4.85 16.08
CA SER A 202 27.53 -3.90 16.95
C SER A 202 27.88 -2.59 16.24
N GLY A 203 28.30 -1.57 17.01
CA GLY A 203 28.84 -0.33 16.46
C GLY A 203 27.82 0.55 15.74
N LEU A 204 26.55 0.47 16.12
CA LEU A 204 25.50 1.32 15.55
C LEU A 204 25.88 2.79 15.67
N LYS A 205 25.83 3.52 14.54
CA LYS A 205 26.23 4.92 14.48
C LYS A 205 25.30 5.71 13.57
N LYS A 206 24.72 6.79 14.11
CA LYS A 206 23.96 7.80 13.35
C LYS A 206 24.90 8.57 12.43
N ARG A 207 24.47 8.80 11.19
CA ARG A 207 25.24 9.50 10.17
C ARG A 207 24.64 10.85 9.79
N THR A 208 23.32 10.99 9.80
CA THR A 208 22.60 12.23 9.51
C THR A 208 22.16 12.93 10.80
N GLN A 209 21.75 14.19 10.70
CA GLN A 209 21.27 14.99 11.84
C GLN A 209 19.76 15.13 11.80
N LEU A 210 19.14 15.39 12.97
CA LEU A 210 17.71 15.57 13.16
C LEU A 210 17.13 16.68 12.24
N ASP A 211 15.84 16.53 11.90
CA ASP A 211 15.01 17.41 11.09
C ASP A 211 15.13 17.26 9.57
N THR A 212 15.75 16.20 9.10
CA THR A 212 15.70 15.79 7.71
C THR A 212 14.93 14.50 7.54
N TYR A 213 14.45 14.27 6.32
CA TYR A 213 13.99 12.99 5.82
C TYR A 213 15.09 12.48 4.90
N ALA A 214 15.76 11.40 5.27
CA ALA A 214 16.91 10.90 4.52
C ALA A 214 16.75 9.40 4.22
N GLY A 215 17.04 8.99 2.99
CA GLY A 215 16.79 7.61 2.58
C GLY A 215 17.69 7.08 1.47
N SER A 216 17.53 5.78 1.18
CA SER A 216 18.22 5.00 0.16
C SER A 216 19.75 5.16 0.19
N PRO A 217 20.41 4.87 1.31
CA PRO A 217 21.85 5.02 1.41
C PRO A 217 22.59 4.05 0.48
N CYS A 218 23.65 4.53 -0.18
CA CYS A 218 24.51 3.70 -1.02
C CYS A 218 25.98 4.04 -0.75
N TRP A 219 26.77 3.02 -0.41
CA TRP A 219 28.22 3.16 -0.20
C TRP A 219 28.94 3.46 -1.51
N SER A 220 29.95 4.37 -1.42
CA SER A 220 30.89 4.58 -2.52
C SER A 220 31.75 3.33 -2.77
N PRO A 221 32.21 3.09 -4.02
CA PRO A 221 33.04 1.94 -4.33
C PRO A 221 34.33 1.85 -3.52
N ASP A 222 34.88 2.98 -3.06
CA ASP A 222 36.09 3.06 -2.22
C ASP A 222 35.82 2.95 -0.71
N GLY A 223 34.52 2.90 -0.31
CA GLY A 223 34.10 2.74 1.07
C GLY A 223 34.29 3.98 1.95
N LYS A 224 34.55 5.17 1.38
CA LYS A 224 34.82 6.37 2.16
C LYS A 224 33.57 7.24 2.36
N GLN A 225 32.55 7.06 1.52
CA GLN A 225 31.38 7.91 1.48
C GLN A 225 30.09 7.10 1.39
N ILE A 226 28.98 7.72 1.78
CA ILE A 226 27.62 7.23 1.54
C ILE A 226 26.86 8.35 0.83
N VAL A 227 26.25 8.06 -0.32
CA VAL A 227 25.28 8.92 -0.96
C VAL A 227 23.87 8.53 -0.46
N PHE A 228 23.00 9.51 -0.31
CA PHE A 228 21.60 9.34 0.07
C PHE A 228 20.79 10.52 -0.46
N TYR A 229 19.46 10.37 -0.53
CA TYR A 229 18.61 11.53 -0.77
C TYR A 229 18.12 12.10 0.56
N GLU A 230 17.87 13.42 0.60
CA GLU A 230 17.30 14.08 1.76
C GLU A 230 16.31 15.18 1.37
N ALA A 231 15.32 15.42 2.23
CA ALA A 231 14.41 16.56 2.18
C ALA A 231 14.29 17.21 3.54
N ALA A 232 14.00 18.52 3.59
CA ALA A 232 13.66 19.15 4.85
C ALA A 232 12.32 18.57 5.36
N LEU A 233 12.29 18.14 6.62
CA LEU A 233 11.10 17.52 7.24
C LEU A 233 9.85 18.41 7.13
N GLN A 234 10.03 19.73 7.17
CA GLN A 234 8.93 20.69 7.01
C GLN A 234 8.35 20.68 5.58
N GLN A 235 9.17 20.49 4.54
CA GLN A 235 8.68 20.36 3.16
C GLN A 235 7.87 19.07 3.01
N VAL A 236 8.39 17.98 3.55
CA VAL A 236 7.72 16.70 3.58
C VAL A 236 6.38 16.82 4.32
N ARG A 237 6.30 17.46 5.48
CA ARG A 237 5.06 17.71 6.25
C ARG A 237 4.02 18.56 5.52
N ASN A 238 4.43 19.41 4.60
CA ASN A 238 3.54 20.27 3.81
C ASN A 238 3.03 19.61 2.54
N MET A 239 3.53 18.43 2.20
CA MET A 239 3.01 17.67 1.06
C MET A 239 1.61 17.19 1.38
N ASN A 240 0.66 17.62 0.58
CA ASN A 240 -0.67 17.06 0.61
C ASN A 240 -0.70 15.86 -0.35
N THR A 241 -0.74 14.66 0.20
CA THR A 241 -0.75 13.40 -0.55
C THR A 241 -1.87 13.28 -1.58
N VAL A 242 -2.98 13.96 -1.32
CA VAL A 242 -4.11 14.05 -2.26
C VAL A 242 -3.76 14.93 -3.48
N MET A 243 -2.76 15.82 -3.37
CA MET A 243 -2.53 16.90 -4.33
C MET A 243 -1.27 16.78 -5.18
N LYS A 244 -0.46 15.73 -5.07
CA LYS A 244 0.79 15.61 -5.83
C LYS A 244 1.62 16.92 -5.81
N VAL A 245 1.79 17.52 -4.65
CA VAL A 245 2.80 18.57 -4.51
C VAL A 245 4.14 17.86 -4.48
N ASN A 246 4.87 17.96 -5.59
CA ASN A 246 6.18 17.35 -5.74
C ASN A 246 7.11 17.86 -4.64
N ALA A 247 7.58 16.96 -3.77
CA ALA A 247 8.65 17.30 -2.84
C ALA A 247 9.92 17.61 -3.63
N THR A 248 10.69 18.55 -3.14
CA THR A 248 12.06 18.71 -3.61
C THR A 248 12.97 17.95 -2.65
N THR A 249 13.60 16.91 -3.16
CA THR A 249 14.67 16.22 -2.47
C THR A 249 16.03 16.61 -3.06
N GLN A 250 17.09 16.49 -2.28
CA GLN A 250 18.45 16.71 -2.73
C GLN A 250 19.29 15.46 -2.49
N LEU A 251 20.26 15.23 -3.35
CA LEU A 251 21.28 14.22 -3.10
C LEU A 251 22.37 14.82 -2.21
N SER A 252 22.73 14.07 -1.19
CA SER A 252 23.82 14.41 -0.28
C SER A 252 24.79 13.26 -0.16
N VAL A 253 26.05 13.60 0.06
CA VAL A 253 27.12 12.65 0.34
C VAL A 253 27.68 12.94 1.73
N ILE A 254 27.88 11.88 2.52
CA ILE A 254 28.51 11.98 3.83
C ILE A 254 29.83 11.21 3.85
N ASN A 255 30.88 11.82 4.38
CA ASN A 255 32.18 11.18 4.56
C ASN A 255 32.17 10.34 5.86
N ILE A 256 32.59 9.11 5.77
CA ILE A 256 32.53 8.15 6.89
C ILE A 256 33.51 8.48 8.01
N SER A 257 34.66 9.08 7.69
CA SER A 257 35.74 9.34 8.66
C SER A 257 35.37 10.45 9.67
N ASP A 258 34.75 11.53 9.21
CA ASP A 258 34.48 12.75 9.98
C ASP A 258 33.02 13.19 10.00
N ASN A 259 32.12 12.47 9.30
CA ASN A 259 30.72 12.80 9.12
C ASN A 259 30.49 14.16 8.42
N THR A 260 31.45 14.70 7.67
CA THR A 260 31.20 15.89 6.86
C THR A 260 30.23 15.57 5.74
N LYS A 261 29.23 16.45 5.58
CA LYS A 261 28.16 16.31 4.58
C LYS A 261 28.33 17.34 3.47
N GLN A 262 28.12 16.92 2.23
CA GLN A 262 28.07 17.77 1.06
C GLN A 262 26.77 17.53 0.30
N ILE A 263 26.05 18.60 -0.04
CA ILE A 263 24.88 18.55 -0.92
C ILE A 263 25.39 18.53 -2.36
N ILE A 264 24.91 17.58 -3.15
CA ILE A 264 25.36 17.35 -4.54
C ILE A 264 24.44 18.01 -5.55
N THR A 265 23.14 18.06 -5.27
CA THR A 265 22.13 18.68 -6.15
C THR A 265 21.43 19.83 -5.44
N THR A 266 20.98 20.83 -6.20
CA THR A 266 20.32 22.01 -5.66
C THR A 266 19.08 22.44 -6.46
N ASP A 267 18.81 21.79 -7.58
CA ASP A 267 17.64 22.01 -8.44
C ASP A 267 16.35 21.47 -7.81
N SER A 268 15.22 21.96 -8.31
CA SER A 268 13.90 21.51 -7.87
C SER A 268 13.58 20.09 -8.35
N GLY A 269 12.57 19.49 -7.72
CA GLY A 269 12.05 18.19 -8.08
C GLY A 269 12.55 17.06 -7.17
N GLU A 270 11.89 15.94 -7.30
CA GLU A 270 12.14 14.74 -6.49
C GLU A 270 13.31 13.93 -7.06
N LYS A 271 14.24 13.57 -6.21
CA LYS A 271 15.44 12.76 -6.51
C LYS A 271 15.52 11.65 -5.48
N ILE A 272 15.46 10.40 -5.94
CA ILE A 272 15.44 9.20 -5.08
C ILE A 272 16.35 8.11 -5.64
N TYR A 273 16.57 7.05 -4.88
CA TYR A 273 17.37 5.88 -5.26
C TYR A 273 18.76 6.21 -5.81
N PRO A 274 19.57 7.04 -5.14
CA PRO A 274 20.92 7.33 -5.62
C PRO A 274 21.79 6.06 -5.58
N LYS A 275 22.58 5.88 -6.64
CA LYS A 275 23.54 4.77 -6.77
C LYS A 275 24.89 5.30 -7.25
N TRP A 276 25.96 4.77 -6.68
CA TRP A 276 27.30 4.93 -7.23
C TRP A 276 27.47 4.03 -8.45
N LEU A 277 28.06 4.57 -9.50
CA LEU A 277 28.43 3.82 -10.69
C LEU A 277 29.89 3.37 -10.62
N ALA A 278 30.28 2.43 -11.49
CA ALA A 278 31.62 1.87 -11.52
C ALA A 278 32.72 2.92 -11.81
N ASP A 279 32.40 4.00 -12.51
CA ASP A 279 33.31 5.11 -12.84
C ASP A 279 33.44 6.14 -11.70
N GLY A 280 32.76 5.93 -10.56
CA GLY A 280 32.77 6.84 -9.43
C GLY A 280 31.77 8.02 -9.57
N SER A 281 31.02 8.07 -10.66
CA SER A 281 29.86 8.97 -10.79
C SER A 281 28.62 8.39 -10.12
N MET A 282 27.53 9.14 -10.13
CA MET A 282 26.25 8.73 -9.54
C MET A 282 25.13 8.74 -10.58
N ALA A 283 24.13 7.89 -10.33
CA ALA A 283 22.86 7.94 -11.00
C ALA A 283 21.74 8.02 -9.96
N TYR A 284 20.61 8.63 -10.32
CA TYR A 284 19.43 8.75 -9.46
C TYR A 284 18.14 8.84 -10.29
N VAL A 285 17.05 8.48 -9.67
CA VAL A 285 15.72 8.58 -10.29
C VAL A 285 15.11 9.95 -9.99
N THR A 286 14.45 10.54 -10.98
CA THR A 286 13.58 11.70 -10.82
C THR A 286 12.13 11.31 -11.06
N TRP A 287 11.22 11.90 -10.28
CA TRP A 287 9.77 11.74 -10.42
C TRP A 287 9.07 13.06 -10.73
N GLY A 288 7.78 13.01 -11.01
CA GLY A 288 6.94 14.17 -11.26
C GLY A 288 6.76 14.46 -12.74
N GLU A 289 6.96 15.73 -13.18
CA GLU A 289 6.67 16.14 -14.55
C GLU A 289 7.57 15.48 -15.60
N THR A 290 8.77 15.09 -15.19
CA THR A 290 9.75 14.45 -16.08
C THR A 290 10.40 13.26 -15.36
N PRO A 291 9.73 12.09 -15.31
CA PRO A 291 10.31 10.90 -14.68
C PRO A 291 11.49 10.36 -15.49
N GLY A 292 12.48 9.82 -14.82
CA GLY A 292 13.64 9.23 -15.50
C GLY A 292 14.87 9.02 -14.63
N ILE A 293 15.95 8.56 -15.22
CA ILE A 293 17.26 8.41 -14.58
C ILE A 293 18.20 9.53 -15.02
N VAL A 294 18.83 10.21 -14.07
CA VAL A 294 19.83 11.26 -14.30
C VAL A 294 21.19 10.79 -13.85
N PHE A 295 22.22 11.12 -14.63
CA PHE A 295 23.62 10.77 -14.37
C PHE A 295 24.45 12.01 -14.06
N THR A 296 25.29 11.96 -13.03
CA THR A 296 26.15 13.11 -12.64
C THR A 296 27.39 13.28 -13.51
N ASN A 297 27.72 12.32 -14.37
CA ASN A 297 28.85 12.37 -15.30
C ASN A 297 28.52 12.97 -16.68
N GLY A 298 27.34 13.56 -16.84
CA GLY A 298 26.92 14.17 -18.10
C GLY A 298 26.42 13.21 -19.18
N LYS A 299 26.26 11.92 -18.86
CA LYS A 299 25.54 10.99 -19.75
C LYS A 299 24.12 11.49 -20.00
N THR A 300 23.60 11.11 -21.17
CA THR A 300 22.21 11.40 -21.54
C THR A 300 21.27 10.82 -20.49
N ARG A 301 20.31 11.62 -20.06
CA ARG A 301 19.22 11.20 -19.20
C ARG A 301 18.39 10.10 -19.87
N LEU A 302 17.92 9.14 -19.10
CA LEU A 302 16.94 8.15 -19.53
C LEU A 302 15.55 8.60 -19.11
N ASP A 303 14.65 8.82 -20.07
CA ASP A 303 13.26 9.20 -19.77
C ASP A 303 12.39 7.96 -19.60
N GLY A 304 11.49 7.99 -18.63
CA GLY A 304 10.56 6.91 -18.34
C GLY A 304 10.43 6.59 -16.84
N ASN A 305 9.55 5.66 -16.53
CA ASN A 305 9.34 5.19 -15.17
C ASN A 305 10.35 4.08 -14.85
N PHE A 306 11.25 4.38 -13.93
CA PHE A 306 12.26 3.45 -13.43
C PHE A 306 12.18 3.43 -11.91
N GLU A 307 12.03 2.26 -11.32
CA GLU A 307 12.05 2.11 -9.89
C GLU A 307 13.27 1.33 -9.44
N ASN A 308 13.92 1.85 -8.40
CA ASN A 308 15.11 1.30 -7.74
C ASN A 308 16.17 0.70 -8.71
N PRO A 309 16.73 1.49 -9.64
CA PRO A 309 17.68 0.99 -10.61
C PRO A 309 18.98 0.48 -9.96
N SER A 310 19.58 -0.55 -10.55
CA SER A 310 20.85 -1.15 -10.13
C SER A 310 21.69 -1.50 -11.35
N TRP A 311 23.01 -1.30 -11.27
CA TRP A 311 23.93 -1.61 -12.37
C TRP A 311 24.85 -2.77 -12.02
N SER A 312 25.22 -3.55 -13.05
CA SER A 312 26.28 -4.53 -12.96
C SER A 312 27.62 -3.86 -12.63
N SER A 313 28.54 -4.58 -12.00
CA SER A 313 29.83 -4.02 -11.57
C SER A 313 30.72 -3.58 -12.74
N ASP A 314 30.53 -4.12 -13.95
CA ASP A 314 31.20 -3.69 -15.18
C ASP A 314 30.52 -2.48 -15.86
N GLY A 315 29.38 -2.02 -15.32
CA GLY A 315 28.62 -0.87 -15.79
C GLY A 315 27.94 -1.04 -17.14
N LYS A 316 27.76 -2.29 -17.62
CA LYS A 316 27.18 -2.55 -18.95
C LYS A 316 25.70 -2.89 -18.94
N THR A 317 25.21 -3.40 -17.82
CA THR A 317 23.83 -3.88 -17.67
C THR A 317 23.14 -3.17 -16.52
N MET A 318 21.84 -2.92 -16.68
CA MET A 318 21.00 -2.25 -15.70
C MET A 318 19.80 -3.15 -15.36
N LEU A 319 19.38 -3.12 -14.10
CA LEU A 319 18.09 -3.64 -13.61
C LEU A 319 17.24 -2.48 -13.13
N PHE A 320 15.95 -2.61 -13.27
CA PHE A 320 14.92 -1.75 -12.66
C PHE A 320 13.61 -2.52 -12.60
N HIS A 321 12.65 -2.05 -11.84
CA HIS A 321 11.27 -2.57 -11.94
C HIS A 321 10.32 -1.47 -12.37
N ARG A 322 9.21 -1.86 -12.93
CA ARG A 322 8.08 -1.02 -13.32
C ARG A 322 6.87 -1.90 -13.59
N GLU A 323 5.69 -1.28 -13.59
CA GLU A 323 4.46 -1.94 -14.01
C GLU A 323 4.57 -2.49 -15.44
N ALA A 324 4.33 -3.79 -15.60
CA ALA A 324 4.54 -4.49 -16.88
C ALA A 324 3.50 -4.14 -17.95
N ASN A 325 2.31 -3.69 -17.54
CA ASN A 325 1.16 -3.40 -18.41
C ASN A 325 0.60 -1.99 -18.17
N GLU A 326 1.33 -0.95 -18.54
CA GLU A 326 0.81 0.43 -18.53
C GLU A 326 -0.41 0.64 -19.45
N ALA A 327 -0.64 -0.24 -20.42
CA ALA A 327 -1.68 -0.10 -21.44
C ALA A 327 -3.07 -0.59 -21.02
N ASN A 328 -3.20 -1.37 -19.97
CA ASN A 328 -4.47 -1.87 -19.45
C ASN A 328 -4.81 -1.20 -18.12
N SER A 329 -5.08 0.09 -18.15
CA SER A 329 -5.69 0.83 -17.04
C SER A 329 -7.15 0.40 -16.76
N ASP A 330 -7.63 -0.62 -17.43
CA ASP A 330 -8.84 -1.30 -17.03
C ASP A 330 -8.54 -2.01 -15.72
N TRP A 331 -9.09 -1.48 -14.67
CA TRP A 331 -9.09 -1.89 -13.26
C TRP A 331 -8.63 -3.32 -13.02
N PRO A 332 -7.90 -3.56 -11.92
CA PRO A 332 -7.33 -4.87 -11.66
C PRO A 332 -8.41 -5.92 -11.76
N PRO A 333 -8.14 -7.00 -12.47
CA PRO A 333 -8.99 -8.16 -12.36
C PRO A 333 -9.12 -8.53 -10.88
N TYR A 334 -10.33 -8.81 -10.48
CA TYR A 334 -10.62 -9.47 -9.23
C TYR A 334 -9.74 -10.73 -9.12
N TYR A 335 -8.77 -10.74 -8.21
CA TYR A 335 -7.93 -11.91 -8.02
C TYR A 335 -7.69 -12.24 -6.54
N LYS A 336 -7.46 -13.52 -6.32
CA LYS A 336 -7.20 -14.05 -4.98
C LYS A 336 -5.77 -13.71 -4.58
N LEU A 337 -5.62 -13.21 -3.36
CA LEU A 337 -4.34 -12.95 -2.75
C LEU A 337 -4.04 -13.97 -1.65
N TYR A 338 -2.77 -14.06 -1.32
CA TYR A 338 -2.31 -14.85 -0.21
C TYR A 338 -2.84 -14.28 1.11
N SER A 339 -3.28 -15.19 2.00
CA SER A 339 -3.61 -14.85 3.38
C SER A 339 -2.71 -15.66 4.32
N ARG A 340 -2.19 -15.00 5.35
CA ARG A 340 -1.37 -15.65 6.40
C ARG A 340 -2.18 -16.64 7.26
N ASP A 341 -3.49 -16.57 7.20
CA ASP A 341 -4.41 -17.51 7.88
C ASP A 341 -5.35 -18.15 6.87
N SER A 342 -5.25 -19.47 6.72
CA SER A 342 -6.02 -20.27 5.75
C SER A 342 -7.54 -20.28 5.99
N HIS A 343 -8.02 -19.83 7.14
CA HIS A 343 -9.46 -19.67 7.37
C HIS A 343 -10.06 -18.50 6.58
N PHE A 344 -9.21 -17.58 6.09
CA PHE A 344 -9.62 -16.38 5.39
C PHE A 344 -9.04 -16.38 3.98
N GLN A 345 -9.90 -16.29 2.99
CA GLN A 345 -9.50 -16.02 1.60
C GLN A 345 -9.53 -14.51 1.36
N LEU A 346 -8.47 -13.99 0.80
CA LEU A 346 -8.35 -12.58 0.45
C LEU A 346 -8.57 -12.37 -1.04
N VAL A 347 -9.25 -11.27 -1.38
CA VAL A 347 -9.57 -10.89 -2.75
C VAL A 347 -9.35 -9.39 -2.92
N ARG A 348 -8.46 -9.01 -3.83
CA ARG A 348 -8.27 -7.62 -4.21
C ARG A 348 -9.47 -7.12 -5.03
N SER A 349 -9.99 -5.95 -4.71
CA SER A 349 -11.14 -5.32 -5.35
C SER A 349 -10.96 -3.80 -5.44
N GLY A 350 -12.01 -3.07 -5.82
CA GLY A 350 -12.06 -1.63 -5.74
C GLY A 350 -12.16 -1.07 -4.33
N VAL A 351 -12.09 0.25 -4.22
CA VAL A 351 -12.16 0.96 -2.94
C VAL A 351 -13.58 0.87 -2.37
N PHE A 352 -13.71 0.65 -1.07
CA PHE A 352 -14.99 0.43 -0.38
C PHE A 352 -15.84 -0.68 -1.01
N PRO A 353 -15.31 -1.90 -1.11
CA PRO A 353 -16.09 -3.01 -1.64
C PRO A 353 -17.25 -3.36 -0.70
N CYS A 354 -18.36 -3.84 -1.28
CA CYS A 354 -19.48 -4.39 -0.52
C CYS A 354 -20.18 -5.47 -1.33
N TYR A 355 -20.25 -6.69 -0.79
CA TYR A 355 -20.99 -7.77 -1.42
C TYR A 355 -22.51 -7.59 -1.24
N SER A 356 -23.28 -7.99 -2.24
CA SER A 356 -24.73 -8.16 -2.08
C SER A 356 -25.02 -9.23 -1.02
N PRO A 357 -26.17 -9.16 -0.30
CA PRO A 357 -26.54 -10.18 0.69
C PRO A 357 -26.65 -11.59 0.14
N SER A 358 -26.90 -11.73 -1.16
CA SER A 358 -26.87 -13.02 -1.86
C SER A 358 -25.46 -13.55 -2.12
N GLY A 359 -24.42 -12.72 -1.98
CA GLY A 359 -23.05 -13.06 -2.34
C GLY A 359 -22.81 -13.18 -3.85
N THR A 360 -23.76 -12.75 -4.71
CA THR A 360 -23.65 -12.89 -6.17
C THR A 360 -23.01 -11.71 -6.86
N HIS A 361 -23.06 -10.52 -6.24
CA HIS A 361 -22.51 -9.27 -6.77
C HIS A 361 -21.60 -8.59 -5.76
N LEU A 362 -20.64 -7.83 -6.28
CA LEU A 362 -19.78 -6.91 -5.55
C LEU A 362 -19.97 -5.52 -6.12
N ILE A 363 -20.18 -4.53 -5.26
CA ILE A 363 -20.12 -3.11 -5.61
C ILE A 363 -18.88 -2.48 -4.97
N CYS A 364 -18.32 -1.47 -5.62
CA CYS A 364 -17.17 -0.71 -5.10
C CYS A 364 -17.15 0.69 -5.71
N ASN A 365 -16.30 1.54 -5.18
CA ASN A 365 -16.00 2.82 -5.81
C ASN A 365 -14.95 2.69 -6.89
N ASP A 366 -15.16 3.42 -7.98
CA ASP A 366 -14.18 3.61 -9.04
C ASP A 366 -14.44 4.90 -9.83
N LYS A 367 -13.53 5.18 -10.77
CA LYS A 367 -13.64 6.32 -11.70
C LYS A 367 -13.46 5.82 -13.13
N THR A 368 -14.35 6.25 -13.99
CA THR A 368 -14.11 6.09 -15.44
C THR A 368 -13.03 7.09 -15.89
N ALA A 369 -12.20 6.71 -16.86
CA ALA A 369 -11.17 7.59 -17.43
C ALA A 369 -11.75 8.95 -17.84
N GLY A 370 -11.13 10.04 -17.37
CA GLY A 370 -11.59 11.42 -17.62
C GLY A 370 -12.68 11.94 -16.69
N ILE A 371 -13.17 11.14 -15.75
CA ILE A 371 -14.13 11.54 -14.71
C ILE A 371 -13.40 11.78 -13.39
N HIS A 372 -13.58 12.95 -12.79
CA HIS A 372 -12.89 13.36 -11.56
C HIS A 372 -13.66 13.07 -10.25
N HIS A 373 -14.73 12.28 -10.31
CA HIS A 373 -15.57 11.94 -9.16
C HIS A 373 -15.88 10.44 -9.14
N ASN A 374 -16.08 9.90 -7.94
CA ASN A 374 -16.30 8.48 -7.75
C ASN A 374 -17.68 8.06 -8.22
N GLN A 375 -17.75 6.91 -8.87
CA GLN A 375 -18.96 6.22 -9.29
C GLN A 375 -19.12 4.93 -8.48
N ILE A 376 -20.32 4.36 -8.48
CA ILE A 376 -20.56 3.00 -7.98
C ILE A 376 -20.44 2.04 -9.16
N MET A 377 -19.44 1.19 -9.08
CA MET A 377 -19.24 0.08 -10.02
C MET A 377 -19.86 -1.19 -9.46
N GLN A 378 -20.38 -2.02 -10.34
CA GLN A 378 -20.90 -3.35 -10.03
C GLN A 378 -20.19 -4.40 -10.85
N MET A 379 -19.96 -5.57 -10.26
CA MET A 379 -19.44 -6.77 -10.92
C MET A 379 -20.05 -8.02 -10.27
N ASN A 380 -19.92 -9.16 -10.92
CA ASN A 380 -20.18 -10.45 -10.28
C ASN A 380 -19.20 -10.67 -9.11
N ALA A 381 -19.57 -11.54 -8.17
CA ALA A 381 -18.70 -11.86 -7.03
C ALA A 381 -17.35 -12.51 -7.42
N ASP A 382 -17.20 -12.97 -8.65
CA ASP A 382 -15.96 -13.48 -9.26
C ASP A 382 -15.17 -12.41 -10.05
N GLY A 383 -15.62 -11.14 -10.02
CA GLY A 383 -14.99 -10.01 -10.70
C GLY A 383 -15.37 -9.84 -12.17
N THR A 384 -16.20 -10.75 -12.73
CA THR A 384 -16.67 -10.64 -14.12
C THR A 384 -17.84 -9.66 -14.27
N ASN A 385 -18.20 -9.31 -15.51
CA ASN A 385 -19.35 -8.47 -15.86
C ASN A 385 -19.35 -7.10 -15.16
N ARG A 386 -18.21 -6.45 -15.16
CA ARG A 386 -18.05 -5.11 -14.57
C ARG A 386 -18.82 -4.05 -15.37
N SER A 387 -19.58 -3.21 -14.67
CA SER A 387 -20.34 -2.09 -15.23
C SER A 387 -20.53 -0.96 -14.21
N ILE A 388 -20.83 0.23 -14.70
CA ILE A 388 -21.28 1.34 -13.84
C ILE A 388 -22.72 1.05 -13.43
N LEU A 389 -22.97 0.97 -12.12
CA LEU A 389 -24.31 0.86 -11.56
C LEU A 389 -24.95 2.24 -11.36
N PHE A 390 -24.18 3.20 -10.83
CA PHE A 390 -24.64 4.56 -10.59
C PHE A 390 -23.50 5.56 -10.74
N GLY A 391 -23.79 6.71 -11.37
CA GLY A 391 -22.87 7.83 -11.52
C GLY A 391 -23.62 9.13 -11.69
N ASP A 392 -23.05 10.23 -11.20
CA ASP A 392 -23.53 11.58 -11.37
C ASP A 392 -22.48 12.42 -12.09
N SER A 393 -22.90 13.45 -12.85
CA SER A 393 -21.99 14.30 -13.64
C SER A 393 -21.18 15.28 -12.80
N ILE A 394 -21.53 15.51 -11.54
CA ILE A 394 -20.94 16.55 -10.69
C ILE A 394 -20.56 16.03 -9.30
N LYS A 395 -21.32 15.08 -8.77
CA LYS A 395 -21.20 14.58 -7.41
C LYS A 395 -20.57 13.20 -7.38
N SER A 396 -19.74 12.94 -6.38
CA SER A 396 -19.25 11.60 -6.07
C SER A 396 -20.31 10.79 -5.34
N ALA A 397 -20.41 9.51 -5.68
CA ALA A 397 -21.00 8.48 -4.86
C ALA A 397 -19.88 7.75 -4.11
N LEU A 398 -19.86 7.77 -2.77
CA LEU A 398 -18.74 7.30 -1.96
C LEU A 398 -19.18 6.24 -0.94
N ALA A 399 -18.38 5.19 -0.80
CA ALA A 399 -18.57 4.09 0.14
C ALA A 399 -19.98 3.46 0.06
N PRO A 400 -20.30 2.81 -1.06
CA PRO A 400 -21.61 2.20 -1.25
C PRO A 400 -21.76 0.95 -0.38
N VAL A 401 -22.96 0.76 0.19
CA VAL A 401 -23.28 -0.39 1.03
C VAL A 401 -24.68 -0.92 0.76
N TRP A 402 -24.81 -2.22 0.55
CA TRP A 402 -26.10 -2.91 0.39
C TRP A 402 -26.90 -2.92 1.69
N SER A 403 -28.21 -2.74 1.57
CA SER A 403 -29.15 -3.14 2.63
C SER A 403 -29.10 -4.65 2.87
N ALA A 404 -29.43 -5.10 4.08
CA ALA A 404 -29.45 -6.54 4.39
C ALA A 404 -30.50 -7.31 3.56
N GLN A 405 -31.51 -6.62 3.04
CA GLN A 405 -32.54 -7.16 2.17
C GLN A 405 -32.10 -7.26 0.70
N GLY A 406 -31.05 -6.51 0.32
CA GLY A 406 -30.53 -6.47 -1.05
C GLY A 406 -31.38 -5.67 -2.03
N ASP A 407 -32.33 -4.87 -1.54
CA ASP A 407 -33.23 -4.04 -2.34
C ASP A 407 -32.69 -2.63 -2.54
N LYS A 408 -31.84 -2.12 -1.62
CA LYS A 408 -31.29 -0.77 -1.67
C LYS A 408 -29.79 -0.73 -1.43
N ILE A 409 -29.17 0.35 -1.93
CA ILE A 409 -27.76 0.70 -1.70
C ILE A 409 -27.71 2.10 -1.10
N ALA A 410 -27.05 2.27 0.05
CA ALA A 410 -26.75 3.55 0.65
C ALA A 410 -25.33 3.99 0.32
N PHE A 411 -25.09 5.28 0.18
CA PHE A 411 -23.77 5.86 -0.08
C PHE A 411 -23.69 7.34 0.32
N GLY A 412 -22.50 7.86 0.44
CA GLY A 412 -22.28 9.29 0.56
C GLY A 412 -22.40 9.95 -0.82
N PHE A 413 -23.20 10.99 -0.97
CA PHE A 413 -23.49 11.66 -2.24
C PHE A 413 -23.17 13.15 -2.20
N GLY A 414 -22.04 13.56 -2.79
CA GLY A 414 -21.60 14.95 -2.70
C GLY A 414 -20.26 15.26 -3.32
N ARG A 415 -19.75 16.43 -2.98
CA ARG A 415 -18.43 16.91 -3.42
C ARG A 415 -17.38 16.65 -2.35
N TYR A 416 -17.10 15.40 -2.08
CA TYR A 416 -16.02 14.97 -1.19
C TYR A 416 -14.68 15.19 -1.89
N PHE A 417 -13.71 15.78 -1.23
CA PHE A 417 -12.32 15.91 -1.71
C PHE A 417 -12.11 16.60 -3.08
N GLN A 418 -13.17 17.06 -3.74
CA GLN A 418 -13.09 17.68 -5.07
C GLN A 418 -12.70 19.15 -5.04
N ASN A 419 -12.92 19.85 -3.93
CA ASN A 419 -12.52 21.23 -3.72
C ASN A 419 -11.58 21.32 -2.52
N LEU A 420 -10.32 21.56 -2.81
CA LEU A 420 -9.25 21.77 -1.84
C LEU A 420 -9.36 23.08 -1.05
N GLN A 421 -10.40 23.87 -1.29
CA GLN A 421 -10.59 25.20 -0.67
C GLN A 421 -11.71 25.27 0.36
N GLY A 422 -12.23 24.14 0.85
CA GLY A 422 -13.28 24.15 1.88
C GLY A 422 -13.74 22.76 2.29
N PRO A 423 -14.49 22.63 3.40
CA PRO A 423 -15.08 21.35 3.78
C PRO A 423 -16.05 20.94 2.68
N GLY A 424 -15.77 19.77 2.05
CA GLY A 424 -16.69 19.20 1.09
C GLY A 424 -18.08 19.03 1.72
N ILE A 425 -19.14 19.23 0.92
CA ILE A 425 -20.51 18.96 1.34
C ILE A 425 -20.97 17.66 0.68
N GLY A 426 -21.54 16.77 1.46
CA GLY A 426 -22.11 15.52 0.99
C GLY A 426 -23.26 15.06 1.87
N ASP A 427 -24.18 14.36 1.26
CA ASP A 427 -25.37 13.80 1.89
C ASP A 427 -25.27 12.28 1.98
N ILE A 428 -26.11 11.68 2.82
CA ILE A 428 -26.43 10.27 2.72
C ILE A 428 -27.58 10.11 1.74
N ALA A 429 -27.40 9.26 0.75
CA ALA A 429 -28.41 8.95 -0.25
C ALA A 429 -28.58 7.43 -0.41
N THR A 430 -29.70 7.02 -0.99
CA THR A 430 -29.98 5.65 -1.38
C THR A 430 -30.41 5.56 -2.82
N ILE A 431 -30.16 4.41 -3.44
CA ILE A 431 -30.71 3.97 -4.71
C ILE A 431 -31.30 2.58 -4.55
N ASP A 432 -32.13 2.16 -5.48
CA ASP A 432 -32.54 0.75 -5.56
C ASP A 432 -31.37 -0.13 -6.00
N GLY A 433 -31.47 -1.44 -5.76
CA GLY A 433 -30.38 -2.38 -6.07
C GLY A 433 -30.00 -2.46 -7.55
N ASP A 434 -30.84 -1.95 -8.45
CA ASP A 434 -30.59 -1.84 -9.91
C ASP A 434 -29.99 -0.49 -10.32
N GLY A 435 -29.70 0.41 -9.35
CA GLY A 435 -29.14 1.74 -9.60
C GLY A 435 -30.17 2.85 -9.84
N SER A 436 -31.46 2.52 -9.82
CA SER A 436 -32.56 3.50 -10.03
C SER A 436 -32.98 4.21 -8.73
N HIS A 437 -33.90 5.17 -8.82
CA HIS A 437 -34.62 5.85 -7.73
C HIS A 437 -33.70 6.45 -6.65
N LEU A 438 -32.85 7.41 -7.05
CA LEU A 438 -32.03 8.18 -6.12
C LEU A 438 -32.91 8.94 -5.11
N GLU A 439 -32.69 8.70 -3.81
CA GLU A 439 -33.32 9.41 -2.70
C GLU A 439 -32.25 9.96 -1.74
N VAL A 440 -32.32 11.28 -1.44
CA VAL A 440 -31.44 11.95 -0.47
C VAL A 440 -32.14 11.94 0.91
N LEU A 441 -31.39 11.47 1.93
CA LEU A 441 -31.90 11.28 3.28
C LEU A 441 -31.52 12.40 4.26
N THR A 442 -30.48 13.19 3.96
CA THR A 442 -29.97 14.25 4.83
C THR A 442 -30.16 15.64 4.21
N ASP A 443 -29.74 16.70 4.90
CA ASP A 443 -30.18 18.08 4.68
C ASP A 443 -29.19 18.98 3.92
N GLY A 444 -28.10 18.44 3.38
CA GLY A 444 -27.10 19.19 2.61
C GLY A 444 -26.21 20.13 3.43
N LYS A 445 -26.26 20.08 4.76
CA LYS A 445 -25.49 21.01 5.62
C LYS A 445 -24.15 20.48 6.09
N GLY A 446 -23.92 19.17 5.96
CA GLY A 446 -22.74 18.49 6.47
C GLY A 446 -21.88 17.85 5.39
N ASN A 447 -20.71 17.37 5.79
CA ASN A 447 -19.95 16.38 5.05
C ASN A 447 -20.32 15.01 5.63
N TYR A 448 -21.43 14.45 5.14
CA TYR A 448 -21.95 13.17 5.59
C TYR A 448 -21.43 12.04 4.69
N GLY A 449 -21.00 10.93 5.28
CA GLY A 449 -20.46 9.82 4.50
C GLY A 449 -20.29 8.53 5.30
N PHE A 450 -19.82 7.50 4.61
CA PHE A 450 -19.54 6.18 5.15
C PHE A 450 -20.77 5.57 5.86
N PRO A 451 -21.89 5.36 5.13
CA PRO A 451 -23.09 4.80 5.71
C PRO A 451 -22.95 3.31 6.05
N SER A 452 -23.72 2.86 7.05
CA SER A 452 -23.97 1.45 7.31
C SER A 452 -25.41 1.23 7.73
N TRP A 453 -26.07 0.23 7.13
CA TRP A 453 -27.46 -0.11 7.41
C TRP A 453 -27.62 -0.84 8.74
N SER A 454 -28.70 -0.55 9.47
CA SER A 454 -29.20 -1.45 10.50
C SER A 454 -29.69 -2.77 9.85
N PRO A 455 -29.59 -3.92 10.54
CA PRO A 455 -29.98 -5.22 9.95
C PRO A 455 -31.44 -5.31 9.52
N ASP A 456 -32.33 -4.51 10.15
CA ASP A 456 -33.73 -4.42 9.79
C ASP A 456 -34.06 -3.49 8.61
N GLY A 457 -33.01 -2.80 8.06
CA GLY A 457 -33.12 -1.89 6.93
C GLY A 457 -33.80 -0.56 7.21
N LYS A 458 -34.11 -0.25 8.48
CA LYS A 458 -34.87 0.96 8.83
C LYS A 458 -34.01 2.17 9.14
N LYS A 459 -32.73 1.97 9.49
CA LYS A 459 -31.82 3.03 9.91
C LYS A 459 -30.50 2.93 9.20
N ILE A 460 -29.82 4.07 9.08
CA ILE A 460 -28.46 4.16 8.58
C ILE A 460 -27.62 4.95 9.59
N VAL A 461 -26.52 4.35 10.07
CA VAL A 461 -25.49 5.08 10.81
C VAL A 461 -24.47 5.64 9.82
N TYR A 462 -23.96 6.85 10.08
CA TYR A 462 -23.03 7.54 9.20
C TYR A 462 -22.16 8.57 9.95
N ARG A 463 -21.09 9.02 9.31
CA ARG A 463 -20.20 10.07 9.84
C ARG A 463 -20.63 11.46 9.38
N GLY A 464 -20.56 12.45 10.30
CA GLY A 464 -20.60 13.87 9.99
C GLY A 464 -19.25 14.54 10.32
N ALA A 465 -18.74 15.39 9.41
CA ALA A 465 -17.42 15.98 9.53
C ALA A 465 -17.35 17.42 8.97
N THR A 466 -17.95 18.36 9.69
CA THR A 466 -17.75 19.80 9.48
C THR A 466 -17.40 20.46 10.81
N ASP A 467 -17.09 21.76 10.82
CA ASP A 467 -16.75 22.44 12.07
C ASP A 467 -17.88 22.40 13.11
N SER A 468 -19.12 22.41 12.68
CA SER A 468 -20.32 22.38 13.53
C SER A 468 -20.97 21.00 13.66
N ILE A 469 -20.72 20.08 12.72
CA ILE A 469 -21.35 18.75 12.65
C ILE A 469 -20.24 17.70 12.71
N LYS A 470 -20.03 17.13 13.88
CA LYS A 470 -18.93 16.17 14.15
C LYS A 470 -19.46 14.94 14.86
N GLY A 471 -18.93 13.76 14.52
CA GLY A 471 -19.22 12.49 15.13
C GLY A 471 -20.10 11.60 14.26
N LEU A 472 -20.72 10.62 14.89
CA LEU A 472 -21.62 9.67 14.25
C LEU A 472 -23.08 10.08 14.45
N PHE A 473 -23.90 9.78 13.45
CA PHE A 473 -25.32 10.08 13.40
C PHE A 473 -26.09 8.85 12.90
N ILE A 474 -27.35 8.76 13.27
CA ILE A 474 -28.30 7.76 12.77
C ILE A 474 -29.46 8.48 12.13
N VAL A 475 -29.81 8.13 10.89
CA VAL A 475 -31.04 8.57 10.21
C VAL A 475 -32.01 7.41 10.12
N ASP A 476 -33.29 7.68 10.43
CA ASP A 476 -34.40 6.80 10.12
C ASP A 476 -34.80 6.99 8.65
N VAL A 477 -34.77 5.93 7.86
CA VAL A 477 -34.93 6.00 6.40
C VAL A 477 -36.29 6.47 5.98
N GLN A 478 -37.34 6.08 6.72
CA GLN A 478 -38.73 6.43 6.39
C GLN A 478 -39.07 7.85 6.80
N THR A 479 -38.73 8.22 8.04
CA THR A 479 -39.10 9.52 8.62
C THR A 479 -38.09 10.61 8.36
N LYS A 480 -36.87 10.25 7.95
CA LYS A 480 -35.68 11.14 7.80
C LYS A 480 -35.27 11.84 9.10
N ASN A 481 -35.74 11.35 10.25
CA ASN A 481 -35.34 11.86 11.54
C ASN A 481 -33.87 11.49 11.81
N ILE A 482 -33.05 12.49 12.17
CA ILE A 482 -31.64 12.33 12.46
C ILE A 482 -31.41 12.40 13.97
N THR A 483 -30.71 11.40 14.51
CA THR A 483 -30.28 11.34 15.90
C THR A 483 -28.74 11.34 15.94
N LYS A 484 -28.16 12.17 16.79
CA LYS A 484 -26.72 12.18 17.02
C LYS A 484 -26.33 11.03 17.96
N LEU A 485 -25.35 10.19 17.53
CA LEU A 485 -24.87 9.05 18.29
C LEU A 485 -23.61 9.41 19.12
N THR A 486 -22.62 10.09 18.49
CA THR A 486 -21.39 10.49 19.17
C THR A 486 -21.04 11.95 18.90
N THR A 487 -20.12 12.53 19.69
CA THR A 487 -19.71 13.94 19.59
C THR A 487 -18.25 14.14 19.23
N ASN A 488 -17.44 13.07 19.20
CA ASN A 488 -16.01 13.17 18.91
C ASN A 488 -15.81 13.37 17.41
N SER A 489 -15.01 14.37 17.04
CA SER A 489 -14.74 14.74 15.63
C SER A 489 -13.93 13.71 14.85
N HIS A 490 -13.32 12.77 15.53
CA HIS A 490 -12.49 11.72 14.93
C HIS A 490 -13.22 10.37 14.80
N ASP A 491 -14.51 10.33 15.18
CA ASP A 491 -15.31 9.12 14.98
C ASP A 491 -15.70 8.99 13.51
N ASN A 492 -15.38 7.82 12.90
CA ASN A 492 -15.47 7.59 11.48
C ASN A 492 -15.72 6.10 11.16
N PHE A 493 -16.07 5.79 9.92
CA PHE A 493 -16.26 4.44 9.39
C PHE A 493 -17.14 3.55 10.28
N PRO A 494 -18.37 3.96 10.60
CA PRO A 494 -19.24 3.16 11.43
C PRO A 494 -19.75 1.92 10.68
N GLY A 495 -19.85 0.78 11.38
CA GLY A 495 -20.38 -0.48 10.88
C GLY A 495 -21.36 -1.11 11.86
N TRP A 496 -22.61 -1.34 11.45
CA TRP A 496 -23.60 -1.99 12.31
C TRP A 496 -23.34 -3.48 12.43
N SER A 497 -23.44 -4.04 13.65
CA SER A 497 -23.34 -5.49 13.87
C SER A 497 -24.54 -6.23 13.22
N PRO A 498 -24.37 -7.49 12.76
CA PRO A 498 -25.47 -8.22 12.10
C PRO A 498 -26.70 -8.48 12.95
N ASN A 499 -26.55 -8.50 14.27
CA ASN A 499 -27.65 -8.65 15.23
C ASN A 499 -28.29 -7.29 15.64
N GLY A 500 -27.69 -6.17 15.25
CA GLY A 500 -28.19 -4.83 15.52
C GLY A 500 -27.85 -4.26 16.91
N ASP A 501 -27.14 -5.00 17.75
CA ASP A 501 -26.90 -4.61 19.15
C ASP A 501 -25.77 -3.59 19.31
N LEU A 502 -24.80 -3.57 18.39
CA LEU A 502 -23.59 -2.75 18.46
C LEU A 502 -23.31 -2.06 17.12
N ILE A 503 -22.58 -0.95 17.20
CA ILE A 503 -21.97 -0.25 16.09
C ILE A 503 -20.46 -0.23 16.36
N ALA A 504 -19.65 -0.83 15.47
CA ALA A 504 -18.22 -0.68 15.49
C ALA A 504 -17.82 0.58 14.71
N PHE A 505 -16.75 1.25 15.10
CA PHE A 505 -16.28 2.44 14.41
C PHE A 505 -14.81 2.74 14.73
N THR A 506 -14.18 3.50 13.87
CA THR A 506 -12.84 4.07 14.10
C THR A 506 -12.96 5.34 14.92
N GLY A 507 -12.19 5.47 15.99
CA GLY A 507 -12.17 6.68 16.81
C GLY A 507 -10.78 6.99 17.36
N LYS A 508 -10.53 8.28 17.66
CA LYS A 508 -9.27 8.72 18.28
C LYS A 508 -9.57 9.34 19.64
N ARG A 509 -9.04 8.73 20.70
CA ARG A 509 -9.19 9.22 22.09
C ARG A 509 -7.86 9.31 22.84
N ASP A 510 -6.96 8.35 22.62
CA ASP A 510 -5.72 8.21 23.39
C ASP A 510 -4.45 8.31 22.53
N GLY A 511 -4.47 9.12 21.46
CA GLY A 511 -3.29 9.42 20.66
C GLY A 511 -3.30 8.85 19.24
N ASN A 512 -3.71 7.61 19.04
CA ASN A 512 -3.90 6.96 17.72
C ASN A 512 -5.37 6.65 17.45
N TYR A 513 -5.66 6.16 16.26
CA TYR A 513 -6.98 5.66 15.89
C TYR A 513 -7.10 4.19 16.26
N ASP A 514 -8.22 3.85 16.89
CA ASP A 514 -8.56 2.52 17.34
C ASP A 514 -9.98 2.16 16.95
N ILE A 515 -10.29 0.86 17.02
CA ILE A 515 -11.64 0.35 16.85
C ILE A 515 -12.39 0.42 18.19
N TYR A 516 -13.56 1.01 18.13
CA TYR A 516 -14.50 1.11 19.26
C TYR A 516 -15.82 0.44 18.90
N THR A 517 -16.58 0.06 19.92
CA THR A 517 -17.98 -0.33 19.79
C THR A 517 -18.86 0.53 20.71
N ILE A 518 -20.10 0.76 20.32
CA ILE A 518 -21.12 1.50 21.06
C ILE A 518 -22.50 0.92 20.75
N LYS A 519 -23.43 0.99 21.72
CA LYS A 519 -24.82 0.66 21.45
C LYS A 519 -25.52 1.74 20.60
N PRO A 520 -26.57 1.39 19.82
CA PRO A 520 -27.28 2.36 18.99
C PRO A 520 -27.98 3.50 19.78
N ASP A 521 -28.14 3.34 21.08
CA ASP A 521 -28.66 4.38 21.98
C ASP A 521 -27.57 5.31 22.55
N GLY A 522 -26.31 5.10 22.15
CA GLY A 522 -25.15 5.89 22.60
C GLY A 522 -24.53 5.43 23.91
N THR A 523 -24.98 4.34 24.49
CA THR A 523 -24.43 3.75 25.72
C THR A 523 -23.37 2.69 25.44
N ASP A 524 -22.66 2.22 26.47
CA ASP A 524 -21.74 1.08 26.43
C ASP A 524 -20.57 1.25 25.43
N LEU A 525 -19.95 2.44 25.43
CA LEU A 525 -18.75 2.72 24.62
C LEU A 525 -17.58 1.87 25.13
N LYS A 526 -17.03 1.02 24.25
CA LYS A 526 -15.89 0.15 24.54
C LYS A 526 -14.80 0.31 23.49
N ARG A 527 -13.53 0.40 23.90
CA ARG A 527 -12.36 0.33 23.01
C ARG A 527 -11.98 -1.14 22.82
N LEU A 528 -11.81 -1.58 21.57
CA LEU A 528 -11.45 -2.96 21.23
C LEU A 528 -9.95 -3.12 20.93
N THR A 529 -9.31 -2.12 20.31
CA THR A 529 -7.88 -2.18 19.99
C THR A 529 -7.09 -1.14 20.77
N THR A 530 -5.83 -1.44 21.08
CA THR A 530 -4.95 -0.59 21.91
C THR A 530 -3.50 -0.58 21.39
N ASP A 531 -3.26 -1.13 20.21
CA ASP A 531 -1.94 -1.13 19.58
C ASP A 531 -1.53 0.30 19.20
N PRO A 532 -0.24 0.68 19.24
CA PRO A 532 0.20 2.01 18.85
C PRO A 532 0.04 2.31 17.35
N GLY A 533 -0.22 1.32 16.50
CA GLY A 533 -0.63 1.52 15.09
C GLY A 533 -2.04 2.08 14.98
N ASN A 534 -2.35 2.68 13.83
CA ASN A 534 -3.72 3.11 13.55
C ASN A 534 -4.56 1.92 13.10
N ASP A 535 -5.75 1.78 13.66
CA ASP A 535 -6.74 0.77 13.28
C ASP A 535 -7.99 1.47 12.74
N ALA A 536 -8.45 1.07 11.54
CA ALA A 536 -9.57 1.74 10.86
C ALA A 536 -10.39 0.79 9.98
N HIS A 537 -11.49 1.29 9.40
CA HIS A 537 -12.35 0.61 8.43
C HIS A 537 -12.90 -0.74 8.95
N SER A 538 -13.36 -0.75 10.21
CA SER A 538 -13.88 -1.98 10.83
C SER A 538 -15.20 -2.44 10.23
N VAL A 539 -15.31 -3.74 9.88
CA VAL A 539 -16.51 -4.36 9.35
C VAL A 539 -16.76 -5.71 10.04
N TRP A 540 -17.99 -5.91 10.52
CA TRP A 540 -18.42 -7.15 11.15
C TRP A 540 -18.54 -8.30 10.14
N SER A 541 -18.10 -9.50 10.51
CA SER A 541 -18.41 -10.71 9.74
C SER A 541 -19.94 -10.97 9.70
N PRO A 542 -20.46 -11.65 8.67
CA PRO A 542 -21.90 -11.91 8.53
C PRO A 542 -22.51 -12.69 9.70
N ASP A 543 -21.72 -13.50 10.41
CA ASP A 543 -22.16 -14.23 11.61
C ASP A 543 -21.88 -13.50 12.94
N GLY A 544 -21.30 -12.29 12.85
CA GLY A 544 -21.00 -11.44 14.01
C GLY A 544 -19.88 -11.95 14.92
N LYS A 545 -19.10 -12.95 14.49
CA LYS A 545 -18.00 -13.51 15.33
C LYS A 545 -16.70 -12.74 15.19
N TRP A 546 -16.46 -12.12 14.01
CA TRP A 546 -15.22 -11.45 13.68
C TRP A 546 -15.46 -9.99 13.29
N ILE A 547 -14.42 -9.19 13.45
CA ILE A 547 -14.30 -7.86 12.88
C ILE A 547 -13.04 -7.87 12.02
N VAL A 548 -13.18 -7.52 10.71
CA VAL A 548 -12.05 -7.22 9.83
C VAL A 548 -11.79 -5.73 9.87
N PHE A 549 -10.52 -5.33 9.79
CA PHE A 549 -10.11 -3.92 9.81
C PHE A 549 -8.74 -3.73 9.17
N SER A 550 -8.41 -2.51 8.80
CA SER A 550 -7.07 -2.13 8.37
C SER A 550 -6.24 -1.69 9.57
N SER A 551 -4.96 -2.07 9.62
CA SER A 551 -4.10 -1.83 10.78
C SER A 551 -2.68 -1.45 10.41
N GLY A 552 -2.17 -0.38 10.99
CA GLY A 552 -0.76 0.03 10.91
C GLY A 552 0.15 -0.59 11.96
N ARG A 553 -0.29 -1.64 12.68
CA ARG A 553 0.45 -2.25 13.80
C ARG A 553 1.78 -2.88 13.42
N THR A 554 1.94 -3.30 12.17
CA THR A 554 3.19 -3.88 11.67
C THR A 554 4.21 -2.83 11.24
N GLY A 555 3.89 -1.53 11.39
CA GLY A 555 4.75 -0.41 11.04
C GLY A 555 4.97 -0.24 9.53
N PHE A 556 5.83 0.69 9.18
CA PHE A 556 6.23 0.90 7.80
C PHE A 556 7.14 -0.22 7.30
N LYS A 557 7.05 -0.54 6.00
CA LYS A 557 7.87 -1.56 5.34
C LYS A 557 9.01 -0.96 4.51
N ASP A 558 8.91 0.34 4.24
CA ASP A 558 9.94 1.09 3.52
C ASP A 558 10.04 2.53 4.05
N GLU A 559 11.14 3.19 3.71
CA GLU A 559 11.41 4.59 4.08
C GLU A 559 10.52 5.60 3.36
N SER A 560 9.95 5.23 2.22
CA SER A 560 9.45 6.14 1.22
C SER A 560 8.04 6.66 1.51
N ALA A 561 7.93 7.70 2.34
CA ALA A 561 6.74 8.56 2.37
C ALA A 561 6.56 9.41 1.09
N LEU A 562 7.52 9.43 0.19
CA LEU A 562 7.51 10.25 -1.02
C LEU A 562 6.89 9.52 -2.21
N HIS A 563 6.83 8.20 -2.17
CA HIS A 563 6.29 7.40 -3.26
C HIS A 563 4.75 7.33 -3.19
N PRO A 564 4.00 7.56 -4.28
CA PRO A 564 2.53 7.56 -4.27
C PRO A 564 1.89 6.21 -3.93
N TYR A 565 2.65 5.12 -4.01
CA TYR A 565 2.18 3.76 -3.73
C TYR A 565 2.61 3.22 -2.35
N ASN A 566 3.42 3.96 -1.62
CA ASN A 566 4.10 3.45 -0.44
C ASN A 566 3.71 4.03 0.94
N PRO A 567 2.78 4.92 1.08
CA PRO A 567 2.36 5.35 2.40
C PRO A 567 1.28 4.45 2.95
N GLN A 568 1.50 3.92 4.14
CA GLN A 568 0.62 3.00 4.83
C GLN A 568 0.06 3.61 6.12
N PRO A 569 -0.88 4.57 6.05
CA PRO A 569 -1.46 5.13 7.26
C PRO A 569 -2.27 4.10 8.05
N TYR A 570 -2.82 3.09 7.35
CA TYR A 570 -3.61 2.01 7.94
C TYR A 570 -2.96 0.63 7.80
N GLY A 571 -2.03 0.47 6.87
CA GLY A 571 -1.19 -0.73 6.74
C GLY A 571 -1.92 -1.94 6.18
N GLU A 572 -2.09 -2.97 7.01
CA GLU A 572 -2.44 -4.32 6.61
C GLU A 572 -3.86 -4.72 6.99
N ILE A 573 -4.44 -5.68 6.26
CA ILE A 573 -5.71 -6.29 6.65
C ILE A 573 -5.52 -7.19 7.87
N SER A 574 -6.29 -6.93 8.89
CA SER A 574 -6.30 -7.67 10.15
C SER A 574 -7.72 -8.09 10.52
N VAL A 575 -7.83 -9.16 11.30
CA VAL A 575 -9.10 -9.61 11.91
C VAL A 575 -8.95 -9.75 13.42
N MET A 576 -10.05 -9.66 14.13
CA MET A 576 -10.14 -9.96 15.55
C MET A 576 -11.50 -10.58 15.86
N HIS A 577 -11.63 -11.27 16.99
CA HIS A 577 -12.95 -11.63 17.51
C HIS A 577 -13.79 -10.39 17.82
N ALA A 578 -15.10 -10.55 17.81
CA ALA A 578 -16.08 -9.48 18.09
C ALA A 578 -15.87 -8.74 19.43
N ASP A 579 -15.22 -9.38 20.39
CA ASP A 579 -14.92 -8.82 21.71
C ASP A 579 -13.58 -8.06 21.78
N GLY A 580 -12.81 -8.04 20.66
CA GLY A 580 -11.48 -7.44 20.54
C GLY A 580 -10.32 -8.41 20.80
N SER A 581 -10.58 -9.67 21.11
CA SER A 581 -9.54 -10.69 21.33
C SER A 581 -9.03 -11.31 20.03
N ASP A 582 -7.91 -12.05 20.11
CA ASP A 582 -7.33 -12.84 19.02
C ASP A 582 -7.10 -12.06 17.74
N VAL A 583 -6.35 -10.97 17.82
CA VAL A 583 -6.01 -10.15 16.65
C VAL A 583 -5.01 -10.88 15.77
N ARG A 584 -5.35 -11.04 14.49
CA ARG A 584 -4.52 -11.71 13.47
C ARG A 584 -4.30 -10.77 12.29
N VAL A 585 -3.06 -10.64 11.85
CA VAL A 585 -2.68 -9.92 10.63
C VAL A 585 -2.78 -10.90 9.46
N LEU A 586 -3.53 -10.56 8.42
CA LEU A 586 -3.78 -11.44 7.27
C LEU A 586 -2.90 -11.10 6.06
N THR A 587 -2.55 -9.83 5.85
CA THR A 587 -1.61 -9.38 4.81
C THR A 587 -0.31 -8.89 5.44
N ASP A 588 0.77 -8.85 4.68
CA ASP A 588 2.05 -8.30 5.11
C ASP A 588 2.88 -7.96 3.87
N ASN A 589 2.74 -6.73 3.37
CA ASN A 589 3.43 -6.24 2.17
C ASN A 589 3.84 -4.76 2.33
N GLN A 590 4.42 -4.17 1.29
CA GLN A 590 4.84 -2.76 1.35
C GLN A 590 3.73 -1.76 0.99
N PHE A 591 2.57 -2.23 0.55
CA PHE A 591 1.49 -1.38 0.06
C PHE A 591 0.41 -1.17 1.12
N GLU A 592 -0.43 -0.16 0.92
CA GLU A 592 -1.58 0.06 1.80
C GLU A 592 -2.74 -0.83 1.38
N GLU A 593 -3.23 -1.60 2.34
CA GLU A 593 -4.39 -2.47 2.25
C GLU A 593 -5.54 -1.86 3.07
N ALA A 594 -6.66 -1.53 2.45
CA ALA A 594 -7.70 -0.76 3.12
C ALA A 594 -9.12 -1.19 2.75
N THR A 595 -10.09 -0.64 3.48
CA THR A 595 -11.53 -0.76 3.21
C THR A 595 -12.02 -2.19 2.99
N PRO A 596 -11.79 -3.12 3.94
CA PRO A 596 -12.20 -4.51 3.78
C PRO A 596 -13.71 -4.70 3.84
N ALA A 597 -14.20 -5.79 3.22
CA ALA A 597 -15.58 -6.23 3.28
C ALA A 597 -15.70 -7.76 3.26
N TRP A 598 -16.63 -8.30 4.04
CA TRP A 598 -16.90 -9.74 4.08
C TRP A 598 -17.83 -10.18 2.96
N MET A 599 -17.52 -11.32 2.36
CA MET A 599 -18.49 -12.06 1.54
C MET A 599 -19.52 -12.72 2.47
N PRO A 600 -20.83 -12.71 2.14
CA PRO A 600 -21.82 -13.47 2.89
C PRO A 600 -21.47 -14.96 2.95
N LEU A 601 -21.64 -15.57 4.12
CA LEU A 601 -21.42 -16.99 4.29
C LEU A 601 -22.40 -17.78 3.40
N LYS A 602 -21.89 -18.81 2.71
CA LYS A 602 -22.73 -19.75 1.96
C LYS A 602 -23.71 -20.38 2.96
N LYS A 603 -25.00 -20.25 2.73
CA LYS A 603 -26.00 -21.02 3.47
C LYS A 603 -25.73 -22.49 3.17
N GLU A 604 -25.39 -23.29 4.17
CA GLU A 604 -25.43 -24.74 4.01
C GLU A 604 -26.80 -25.11 3.46
N MET A 605 -26.84 -25.72 2.27
CA MET A 605 -28.05 -26.33 1.76
C MET A 605 -28.39 -27.46 2.72
N LYS A 606 -29.38 -27.23 3.62
CA LYS A 606 -29.94 -28.27 4.48
C LYS A 606 -30.73 -29.30 3.67
#